data_4314af50a956d534256c64c85e2c0da3
#
_entry.id   4314af50a956d534256c64c85e2c0da3
#
_cell.length_a   1.000
_cell.length_b   1.000
_cell.length_c   1.000
_cell.angle_alpha   90.00
_cell.angle_beta   90.00
_cell.angle_gamma   90.00
#
_symmetry.space_group_name_H-M   'P 1'
#
loop_
_entity.id
_entity.type
_entity.pdbx_description
1 polymer ?
#
loop_
_entity_poly.entity_id
_entity_poly.type
_entity_poly.pdbx_seq_one_letter_code
_entity_poly.pdbx_strand_id
1 'polypeptide(L)'
;FINVGERCNVAGSRKFLRLINEKNYEEALGIARKQVEDGALVIDVNMDDGLLDAKEEMKTFLNLIMSEPEIARVPIMIDSSKWEVIEAGLKCLQGKSIVNSISLKEDEEVFVERARMIKRLGAAAVVMAFDEQGQADTYERKIEVCGRAYRILTEQVGFNPNDIIFDPNVLAVATGIE
;
A
#
# COMPACT_ATOMS: atom_id res chain seq x y z
N PHE A 1 -1.38 -14.42 -11.33
CA PHE A 1 -1.21 -13.03 -11.70
C PHE A 1 -2.39 -12.22 -11.14
N ILE A 2 -2.14 -11.10 -10.46
CA ILE A 2 -3.15 -10.25 -9.84
C ILE A 2 -3.01 -8.84 -10.40
N ASN A 3 -4.10 -8.28 -10.94
CA ASN A 3 -4.15 -6.90 -11.40
C ASN A 3 -4.50 -5.96 -10.25
N VAL A 4 -3.68 -4.94 -10.03
CA VAL A 4 -3.93 -3.85 -9.08
C VAL A 4 -4.41 -2.63 -9.84
N GLY A 5 -5.54 -2.07 -9.45
CA GLY A 5 -6.07 -0.83 -10.00
C GLY A 5 -5.45 0.39 -9.31
N GLU A 6 -4.80 1.26 -10.08
CA GLU A 6 -3.95 2.37 -9.61
C GLU A 6 -4.57 3.77 -9.88
N ARG A 7 -5.89 3.86 -10.12
CA ARG A 7 -6.53 5.14 -10.46
C ARG A 7 -7.09 5.92 -9.27
N CYS A 8 -7.13 5.30 -8.07
CA CYS A 8 -7.45 5.97 -6.81
C CYS A 8 -6.20 6.50 -6.09
N ASN A 9 -5.25 6.99 -6.86
CA ASN A 9 -3.96 7.50 -6.41
C ASN A 9 -3.82 8.98 -6.79
N VAL A 10 -3.74 9.88 -5.80
CA VAL A 10 -3.67 11.33 -6.02
C VAL A 10 -2.35 11.75 -6.70
N ALA A 11 -1.26 11.03 -6.48
CA ALA A 11 0.02 11.28 -7.13
C ALA A 11 0.01 10.82 -8.62
N GLY A 12 -0.69 9.73 -8.93
CA GLY A 12 -0.72 9.12 -10.26
C GLY A 12 -1.90 9.55 -11.14
N SER A 13 -2.95 10.17 -10.57
CA SER A 13 -4.17 10.54 -11.30
C SER A 13 -4.61 11.98 -11.02
N ARG A 14 -4.37 12.87 -11.96
CA ARG A 14 -4.82 14.29 -11.86
C ARG A 14 -6.33 14.41 -11.70
N LYS A 15 -7.11 13.52 -12.34
CA LYS A 15 -8.57 13.52 -12.20
C LYS A 15 -8.96 13.16 -10.77
N PHE A 16 -8.38 12.10 -10.21
CA PHE A 16 -8.69 11.66 -8.84
C PHE A 16 -8.28 12.73 -7.81
N LEU A 17 -7.08 13.31 -7.93
CA LEU A 17 -6.61 14.42 -7.08
C LEU A 17 -7.61 15.59 -7.09
N ARG A 18 -8.08 16.01 -8.27
CA ARG A 18 -9.06 17.08 -8.37
C ARG A 18 -10.35 16.74 -7.64
N LEU A 19 -10.89 15.53 -7.82
CA LEU A 19 -12.13 15.11 -7.19
C LEU A 19 -12.02 15.08 -5.66
N ILE A 20 -10.88 14.62 -5.12
CA ILE A 20 -10.63 14.63 -3.67
C ILE A 20 -10.54 16.07 -3.14
N ASN A 21 -9.82 16.97 -3.84
CA ASN A 21 -9.73 18.39 -3.47
C ASN A 21 -11.11 19.07 -3.47
N GLU A 22 -11.96 18.77 -4.45
CA GLU A 22 -13.32 19.29 -4.58
C GLU A 22 -14.33 18.60 -3.65
N LYS A 23 -13.90 17.56 -2.89
CA LYS A 23 -14.76 16.71 -2.06
C LYS A 23 -15.89 16.02 -2.85
N ASN A 24 -15.67 15.80 -4.13
CA ASN A 24 -16.58 15.07 -5.02
C ASN A 24 -16.34 13.55 -4.90
N TYR A 25 -16.66 13.01 -3.73
CA TYR A 25 -16.41 11.60 -3.42
C TYR A 25 -17.30 10.65 -4.25
N GLU A 26 -18.46 11.08 -4.71
CA GLU A 26 -19.35 10.26 -5.55
C GLU A 26 -18.67 9.91 -6.89
N GLU A 27 -18.12 10.91 -7.57
CA GLU A 27 -17.33 10.66 -8.79
C GLU A 27 -16.03 9.89 -8.50
N ALA A 28 -15.39 10.14 -7.36
CA ALA A 28 -14.19 9.42 -6.95
C ALA A 28 -14.48 7.93 -6.73
N LEU A 29 -15.60 7.58 -6.09
CA LEU A 29 -16.09 6.20 -5.96
C LEU A 29 -16.41 5.57 -7.32
N GLY A 30 -16.92 6.36 -8.27
CA GLY A 30 -17.12 5.92 -9.66
C GLY A 30 -15.82 5.46 -10.32
N ILE A 31 -14.68 6.08 -10.00
CA ILE A 31 -13.36 5.62 -10.47
C ILE A 31 -13.00 4.26 -9.86
N ALA A 32 -13.21 4.07 -8.57
CA ALA A 32 -12.95 2.79 -7.91
C ALA A 32 -13.85 1.67 -8.47
N ARG A 33 -15.14 1.94 -8.60
CA ARG A 33 -16.13 1.00 -9.18
C ARG A 33 -15.75 0.58 -10.59
N LYS A 34 -15.39 1.53 -11.43
CA LYS A 34 -14.97 1.29 -12.81
C LYS A 34 -13.75 0.35 -12.90
N GLN A 35 -12.77 0.51 -12.01
CA GLN A 35 -11.60 -0.38 -11.97
C GLN A 35 -12.00 -1.82 -11.63
N VAL A 36 -12.92 -2.01 -10.68
CA VAL A 36 -13.43 -3.35 -10.31
C VAL A 36 -14.21 -3.98 -11.47
N GLU A 37 -15.06 -3.20 -12.14
CA GLU A 37 -15.80 -3.63 -13.34
C GLU A 37 -14.86 -4.05 -14.48
N ASP A 38 -13.77 -3.32 -14.65
CA ASP A 38 -12.75 -3.59 -15.68
C ASP A 38 -11.79 -4.74 -15.30
N GLY A 39 -11.99 -5.39 -14.15
CA GLY A 39 -11.28 -6.61 -13.75
C GLY A 39 -10.10 -6.39 -12.80
N ALA A 40 -10.01 -5.26 -12.13
CA ALA A 40 -9.06 -5.10 -11.02
C ALA A 40 -9.40 -6.07 -9.88
N LEU A 41 -8.39 -6.76 -9.39
CA LEU A 41 -8.51 -7.74 -8.29
C LEU A 41 -8.13 -7.12 -6.95
N VAL A 42 -7.48 -5.97 -6.96
CA VAL A 42 -7.10 -5.13 -5.81
C VAL A 42 -7.25 -3.69 -6.25
N ILE A 43 -7.69 -2.80 -5.37
CA ILE A 43 -7.70 -1.34 -5.60
C ILE A 43 -6.64 -0.71 -4.69
N ASP A 44 -5.68 -0.04 -5.30
CA ASP A 44 -4.72 0.82 -4.60
C ASP A 44 -5.33 2.19 -4.32
N VAL A 45 -5.15 2.67 -3.09
CA VAL A 45 -5.62 4.00 -2.65
C VAL A 45 -4.47 4.77 -2.03
N ASN A 46 -4.15 5.91 -2.63
CA ASN A 46 -3.12 6.83 -2.16
C ASN A 46 -3.68 8.25 -2.06
N MET A 47 -3.46 8.89 -0.90
CA MET A 47 -3.87 10.27 -0.58
C MET A 47 -2.68 11.19 -0.28
N ASP A 48 -1.45 10.78 -0.64
CA ASP A 48 -0.23 11.53 -0.36
C ASP A 48 -0.08 12.72 -1.32
N ASP A 49 -0.62 13.86 -0.91
CA ASP A 49 -0.44 15.15 -1.57
C ASP A 49 -0.17 16.22 -0.53
N GLY A 50 0.69 17.19 -0.87
CA GLY A 50 1.13 18.23 0.07
C GLY A 50 0.04 19.21 0.49
N LEU A 51 -1.09 19.26 -0.20
CA LEU A 51 -2.22 20.15 0.06
C LEU A 51 -3.39 19.44 0.73
N LEU A 52 -3.34 18.09 0.86
CA LEU A 52 -4.37 17.29 1.49
C LEU A 52 -4.02 16.94 2.94
N ASP A 53 -5.03 16.86 3.79
CA ASP A 53 -4.95 16.07 5.01
C ASP A 53 -5.09 14.58 4.64
N ALA A 54 -3.97 13.97 4.27
CA ALA A 54 -3.95 12.61 3.74
C ALA A 54 -4.61 11.60 4.68
N LYS A 55 -4.47 11.79 6.00
CA LYS A 55 -5.06 10.90 7.00
C LYS A 55 -6.58 10.98 7.03
N GLU A 56 -7.14 12.19 7.03
CA GLU A 56 -8.59 12.38 7.03
C GLU A 56 -9.21 11.99 5.68
N GLU A 57 -8.53 12.30 4.56
CA GLU A 57 -8.99 11.89 3.24
C GLU A 57 -8.99 10.36 3.06
N MET A 58 -7.93 9.68 3.53
CA MET A 58 -7.86 8.22 3.52
C MET A 58 -9.02 7.62 4.32
N LYS A 59 -9.27 8.07 5.55
CA LYS A 59 -10.38 7.59 6.38
C LYS A 59 -11.73 7.81 5.71
N THR A 60 -11.96 9.02 5.21
CA THR A 60 -13.22 9.40 4.57
C THR A 60 -13.50 8.52 3.36
N PHE A 61 -12.53 8.41 2.45
CA PHE A 61 -12.70 7.65 1.22
C PHE A 61 -12.84 6.15 1.47
N LEU A 62 -12.04 5.57 2.38
CA LEU A 62 -12.15 4.15 2.72
C LEU A 62 -13.47 3.80 3.39
N ASN A 63 -14.00 4.65 4.28
CA ASN A 63 -15.31 4.44 4.87
C ASN A 63 -16.43 4.46 3.81
N LEU A 64 -16.31 5.34 2.81
CA LEU A 64 -17.25 5.37 1.68
C LEU A 64 -17.13 4.10 0.83
N ILE A 65 -15.91 3.65 0.51
CA ILE A 65 -15.68 2.37 -0.19
C ILE A 65 -16.34 1.20 0.56
N MET A 66 -16.20 1.15 1.88
CA MET A 66 -16.75 0.05 2.68
C MET A 66 -18.29 0.06 2.71
N SER A 67 -18.94 1.16 2.37
CA SER A 67 -20.40 1.23 2.20
C SER A 67 -20.87 0.81 0.79
N GLU A 68 -19.95 0.58 -0.14
CA GLU A 68 -20.20 0.21 -1.54
C GLU A 68 -19.87 -1.27 -1.79
N PRO A 69 -20.81 -2.20 -1.73
CA PRO A 69 -20.54 -3.64 -1.89
C PRO A 69 -19.86 -4.00 -3.21
N GLU A 70 -20.13 -3.26 -4.28
CA GLU A 70 -19.54 -3.47 -5.59
C GLU A 70 -18.03 -3.20 -5.61
N ILE A 71 -17.54 -2.29 -4.76
CA ILE A 71 -16.12 -1.97 -4.62
C ILE A 71 -15.51 -2.81 -3.50
N ALA A 72 -16.18 -2.90 -2.34
CA ALA A 72 -15.68 -3.57 -1.14
C ALA A 72 -15.49 -5.10 -1.30
N ARG A 73 -15.97 -5.68 -2.40
CA ARG A 73 -15.78 -7.11 -2.72
C ARG A 73 -14.34 -7.47 -3.10
N VAL A 74 -13.49 -6.48 -3.42
CA VAL A 74 -12.07 -6.69 -3.69
C VAL A 74 -11.23 -6.13 -2.55
N PRO A 75 -10.04 -6.69 -2.26
CA PRO A 75 -9.11 -6.14 -1.30
C PRO A 75 -8.71 -4.71 -1.65
N ILE A 76 -8.53 -3.89 -0.62
CA ILE A 76 -7.97 -2.54 -0.76
C ILE A 76 -6.49 -2.57 -0.35
N MET A 77 -5.64 -1.98 -1.17
CA MET A 77 -4.24 -1.70 -0.86
C MET A 77 -4.13 -0.25 -0.40
N ILE A 78 -3.66 -0.06 0.83
CA ILE A 78 -3.40 1.28 1.38
C ILE A 78 -1.98 1.65 1.04
N ASP A 79 -1.83 2.68 0.21
CA ASP A 79 -0.53 3.21 -0.21
C ASP A 79 -0.29 4.57 0.43
N SER A 80 0.75 4.67 1.24
CA SER A 80 1.23 5.94 1.78
C SER A 80 2.68 5.86 2.22
N SER A 81 3.38 6.97 2.07
CA SER A 81 4.72 7.18 2.65
C SER A 81 4.68 7.46 4.17
N LYS A 82 3.49 7.71 4.73
CA LYS A 82 3.29 8.09 6.13
C LYS A 82 2.60 6.97 6.90
N TRP A 83 3.28 6.48 7.95
CA TRP A 83 2.75 5.39 8.76
C TRP A 83 1.39 5.70 9.39
N GLU A 84 1.19 6.94 9.89
CA GLU A 84 -0.08 7.35 10.50
C GLU A 84 -1.27 7.32 9.54
N VAL A 85 -1.03 7.47 8.23
CA VAL A 85 -2.06 7.33 7.19
C VAL A 85 -2.40 5.86 6.98
N ILE A 86 -1.38 5.01 6.89
CA ILE A 86 -1.55 3.54 6.76
C ILE A 86 -2.33 2.99 7.96
N GLU A 87 -1.92 3.34 9.19
CA GLU A 87 -2.59 2.86 10.41
C GLU A 87 -4.05 3.33 10.48
N ALA A 88 -4.31 4.59 10.13
CA ALA A 88 -5.66 5.12 10.10
C ALA A 88 -6.53 4.41 9.07
N GLY A 89 -6.00 4.16 7.87
CA GLY A 89 -6.70 3.46 6.80
C GLY A 89 -6.99 1.99 7.15
N LEU A 90 -6.03 1.28 7.74
CA LEU A 90 -6.24 -0.11 8.18
C LEU A 90 -7.42 -0.26 9.14
N LYS A 91 -7.63 0.72 10.01
CA LYS A 91 -8.76 0.72 10.97
C LYS A 91 -10.11 0.93 10.32
N CYS A 92 -10.17 1.38 9.08
CA CYS A 92 -11.41 1.59 8.32
C CYS A 92 -11.83 0.37 7.49
N LEU A 93 -10.92 -0.59 7.25
CA LEU A 93 -11.15 -1.67 6.32
C LEU A 93 -11.66 -2.95 7.00
N GLN A 94 -12.44 -3.71 6.25
CA GLN A 94 -12.91 -5.05 6.59
C GLN A 94 -12.28 -6.09 5.65
N GLY A 95 -12.08 -7.31 6.17
CA GLY A 95 -11.49 -8.39 5.40
C GLY A 95 -9.97 -8.26 5.21
N LYS A 96 -9.42 -8.95 4.22
CA LYS A 96 -8.00 -8.91 3.91
C LYS A 96 -7.67 -7.64 3.12
N SER A 97 -6.87 -6.78 3.70
CA SER A 97 -6.27 -5.61 3.03
C SER A 97 -4.78 -5.82 2.80
N ILE A 98 -4.15 -4.89 2.10
CA ILE A 98 -2.73 -4.90 1.80
C ILE A 98 -2.14 -3.54 2.18
N VAL A 99 -0.99 -3.52 2.83
CA VAL A 99 -0.22 -2.31 3.12
C VAL A 99 0.86 -2.13 2.06
N ASN A 100 0.91 -0.97 1.45
CA ASN A 100 1.97 -0.54 0.55
C ASN A 100 2.63 0.73 1.13
N SER A 101 3.76 0.64 1.78
CA SER A 101 4.61 -0.49 2.02
C SER A 101 5.37 -0.35 3.36
N ILE A 102 6.09 -1.39 3.74
CA ILE A 102 7.07 -1.34 4.82
C ILE A 102 8.45 -1.73 4.30
N SER A 103 9.49 -1.30 4.98
CA SER A 103 10.89 -1.64 4.66
C SER A 103 11.80 -1.49 5.86
N LEU A 104 13.02 -2.01 5.77
CA LEU A 104 14.08 -1.85 6.77
C LEU A 104 14.82 -0.49 6.65
N LYS A 105 14.26 0.47 5.92
CA LYS A 105 14.91 1.77 5.61
C LYS A 105 15.18 2.61 6.86
N GLU A 106 14.30 2.60 7.85
CA GLU A 106 14.47 3.36 9.08
C GLU A 106 15.35 2.58 10.07
N ASP A 107 14.79 1.56 10.68
CA ASP A 107 15.48 0.57 11.50
C ASP A 107 14.64 -0.70 11.67
N GLU A 108 15.25 -1.75 12.24
CA GLU A 108 14.61 -3.04 12.42
C GLU A 108 13.48 -2.99 13.47
N GLU A 109 13.61 -2.18 14.53
CA GLU A 109 12.60 -2.09 15.59
C GLU A 109 11.30 -1.49 15.05
N VAL A 110 11.40 -0.39 14.30
CA VAL A 110 10.26 0.24 13.63
C VAL A 110 9.61 -0.70 12.63
N PHE A 111 10.40 -1.43 11.85
CA PHE A 111 9.91 -2.43 10.91
C PHE A 111 9.10 -3.53 11.62
N VAL A 112 9.62 -4.08 12.71
CA VAL A 112 8.96 -5.12 13.53
C VAL A 112 7.66 -4.58 14.16
N GLU A 113 7.67 -3.35 14.69
CA GLU A 113 6.50 -2.73 15.30
C GLU A 113 5.37 -2.55 14.26
N ARG A 114 5.69 -1.98 13.10
CA ARG A 114 4.74 -1.81 12.00
C ARG A 114 4.20 -3.16 11.51
N ALA A 115 5.05 -4.14 11.32
CA ALA A 115 4.65 -5.49 10.92
C ALA A 115 3.71 -6.15 11.92
N ARG A 116 3.97 -6.00 13.23
CA ARG A 116 3.06 -6.51 14.28
C ARG A 116 1.68 -5.86 14.21
N MET A 117 1.63 -4.55 13.95
CA MET A 117 0.37 -3.83 13.79
C MET A 117 -0.40 -4.33 12.55
N ILE A 118 0.27 -4.45 11.40
CA ILE A 118 -0.32 -4.96 10.16
C ILE A 118 -0.90 -6.36 10.37
N LYS A 119 -0.12 -7.25 10.97
CA LYS A 119 -0.55 -8.61 11.31
C LYS A 119 -1.78 -8.61 12.23
N ARG A 120 -1.76 -7.79 13.28
CA ARG A 120 -2.87 -7.69 14.25
C ARG A 120 -4.16 -7.22 13.58
N LEU A 121 -4.06 -6.36 12.56
CA LEU A 121 -5.21 -5.87 11.80
C LEU A 121 -5.57 -6.78 10.60
N GLY A 122 -4.89 -7.91 10.45
CA GLY A 122 -5.23 -8.94 9.47
C GLY A 122 -4.83 -8.65 8.03
N ALA A 123 -3.94 -7.67 7.80
CA ALA A 123 -3.51 -7.28 6.47
C ALA A 123 -2.27 -8.06 5.98
N ALA A 124 -2.11 -8.12 4.66
CA ALA A 124 -0.86 -8.47 4.00
C ALA A 124 0.03 -7.23 3.86
N ALA A 125 1.31 -7.40 3.57
CA ALA A 125 2.25 -6.30 3.42
C ALA A 125 3.09 -6.42 2.16
N VAL A 126 3.21 -5.33 1.42
CA VAL A 126 4.28 -5.11 0.46
C VAL A 126 5.54 -4.73 1.23
N VAL A 127 6.62 -5.43 0.95
CA VAL A 127 7.93 -5.24 1.58
C VAL A 127 8.91 -4.82 0.51
N MET A 128 9.33 -3.57 0.57
CA MET A 128 10.29 -3.02 -0.39
C MET A 128 11.72 -3.44 -0.04
N ALA A 129 12.53 -3.68 -1.07
CA ALA A 129 13.94 -4.01 -0.94
C ALA A 129 14.80 -2.78 -0.60
N PHE A 130 14.55 -2.19 0.57
CA PHE A 130 15.34 -1.11 1.19
C PHE A 130 15.81 -1.54 2.57
N ASP A 131 17.01 -1.14 2.94
CA ASP A 131 17.51 -1.20 4.30
C ASP A 131 18.14 0.15 4.72
N GLU A 132 18.85 0.15 5.83
CA GLU A 132 19.52 1.33 6.39
C GLU A 132 20.59 1.93 5.45
N GLN A 133 21.09 1.15 4.48
CA GLN A 133 22.03 1.59 3.45
C GLN A 133 21.34 2.18 2.22
N GLY A 134 20.01 2.08 2.14
CA GLY A 134 19.19 2.56 1.04
C GLY A 134 18.62 1.45 0.16
N GLN A 135 18.30 1.79 -1.08
CA GLN A 135 17.71 0.88 -2.04
C GLN A 135 18.67 -0.24 -2.43
N ALA A 136 18.17 -1.46 -2.45
CA ALA A 136 18.92 -2.59 -3.03
C ALA A 136 18.82 -2.54 -4.56
N ASP A 137 19.93 -2.29 -5.23
CA ASP A 137 20.04 -2.11 -6.68
C ASP A 137 20.62 -3.33 -7.39
N THR A 138 21.50 -4.10 -6.72
CA THR A 138 22.07 -5.34 -7.27
C THR A 138 21.28 -6.59 -6.90
N TYR A 139 21.47 -7.66 -7.64
CA TYR A 139 20.85 -8.95 -7.38
C TYR A 139 21.16 -9.45 -5.96
N GLU A 140 22.44 -9.42 -5.58
CA GLU A 140 22.93 -9.89 -4.29
C GLU A 140 22.28 -9.09 -3.14
N ARG A 141 22.25 -7.75 -3.28
CA ARG A 141 21.63 -6.87 -2.29
C ARG A 141 20.11 -7.14 -2.15
N LYS A 142 19.43 -7.35 -3.27
CA LYS A 142 17.99 -7.68 -3.24
C LYS A 142 17.72 -8.98 -2.50
N ILE A 143 18.51 -10.02 -2.75
CA ILE A 143 18.41 -11.30 -2.02
C ILE A 143 18.72 -11.13 -0.54
N GLU A 144 19.75 -10.38 -0.19
CA GLU A 144 20.15 -10.12 1.19
C GLU A 144 19.04 -9.40 1.97
N VAL A 145 18.56 -8.25 1.44
CA VAL A 145 17.57 -7.40 2.11
C VAL A 145 16.19 -8.09 2.20
N CYS A 146 15.72 -8.68 1.10
CA CYS A 146 14.45 -9.43 1.12
C CYS A 146 14.53 -10.66 2.02
N GLY A 147 15.67 -11.38 2.02
CA GLY A 147 15.88 -12.53 2.88
C GLY A 147 15.94 -12.16 4.37
N ARG A 148 16.59 -11.02 4.72
CA ARG A 148 16.57 -10.48 6.09
C ARG A 148 15.15 -10.11 6.51
N ALA A 149 14.43 -9.34 5.69
CA ALA A 149 13.05 -8.95 5.97
C ALA A 149 12.13 -10.17 6.14
N TYR A 150 12.28 -11.20 5.29
CA TYR A 150 11.50 -12.43 5.38
C TYR A 150 11.71 -13.14 6.72
N ARG A 151 12.96 -13.32 7.16
CA ARG A 151 13.27 -13.97 8.44
C ARG A 151 12.69 -13.18 9.63
N ILE A 152 12.84 -11.86 9.65
CA ILE A 152 12.26 -11.02 10.69
C ILE A 152 10.74 -11.18 10.73
N LEU A 153 10.08 -11.09 9.59
CA LEU A 153 8.62 -11.20 9.51
C LEU A 153 8.11 -12.57 9.95
N THR A 154 8.74 -13.65 9.51
CA THR A 154 8.27 -15.01 9.80
C THR A 154 8.68 -15.49 11.19
N GLU A 155 9.94 -15.24 11.62
CA GLU A 155 10.50 -15.80 12.84
C GLU A 155 10.25 -14.91 14.07
N GLN A 156 10.34 -13.57 13.93
CA GLN A 156 10.16 -12.65 15.08
C GLN A 156 8.72 -12.15 15.21
N VAL A 157 8.05 -11.83 14.08
CA VAL A 157 6.67 -11.31 14.07
C VAL A 157 5.65 -12.44 13.96
N GLY A 158 6.03 -13.57 13.36
CA GLY A 158 5.14 -14.68 13.06
C GLY A 158 4.12 -14.34 11.98
N PHE A 159 4.55 -13.57 10.98
CA PHE A 159 3.75 -13.26 9.79
C PHE A 159 3.54 -14.53 8.96
N ASN A 160 2.35 -14.68 8.37
CA ASN A 160 2.13 -15.77 7.43
C ASN A 160 2.94 -15.48 6.15
N PRO A 161 3.78 -16.40 5.67
CA PRO A 161 4.54 -16.20 4.43
C PRO A 161 3.68 -15.81 3.22
N ASN A 162 2.44 -16.29 3.15
CA ASN A 162 1.50 -15.96 2.08
C ASN A 162 0.95 -14.52 2.14
N ASP A 163 1.19 -13.81 3.24
CA ASP A 163 0.80 -12.40 3.42
C ASP A 163 1.97 -11.44 3.17
N ILE A 164 3.12 -11.94 2.69
CA ILE A 164 4.30 -11.16 2.36
C ILE A 164 4.41 -11.02 0.83
N ILE A 165 4.45 -9.79 0.34
CA ILE A 165 4.60 -9.46 -1.08
C ILE A 165 5.89 -8.66 -1.22
N PHE A 166 6.89 -9.19 -1.93
CA PHE A 166 8.13 -8.45 -2.14
C PHE A 166 8.05 -7.52 -3.34
N ASP A 167 8.47 -6.26 -3.13
CA ASP A 167 8.82 -5.32 -4.18
C ASP A 167 10.36 -5.20 -4.25
N PRO A 168 11.00 -5.85 -5.24
CA PRO A 168 12.45 -5.81 -5.38
C PRO A 168 12.94 -4.51 -6.06
N ASN A 169 12.11 -3.48 -6.17
CA ASN A 169 12.44 -2.20 -6.80
C ASN A 169 12.97 -2.35 -8.23
N VAL A 170 12.16 -2.91 -9.13
CA VAL A 170 12.52 -3.06 -10.57
C VAL A 170 12.27 -1.74 -11.30
N LEU A 171 12.87 -0.66 -10.82
CA LEU A 171 12.70 0.70 -11.38
C LEU A 171 13.68 1.03 -12.50
N ALA A 172 14.71 0.19 -12.70
CA ALA A 172 15.82 0.50 -13.60
C ALA A 172 15.46 0.42 -15.09
N VAL A 173 14.34 -0.19 -15.46
CA VAL A 173 13.90 -0.25 -16.86
C VAL A 173 13.29 1.09 -17.25
N ALA A 174 13.95 1.83 -18.13
CA ALA A 174 13.59 3.15 -18.65
C ALA A 174 13.92 4.37 -17.76
N THR A 175 14.72 4.23 -16.71
CA THR A 175 15.18 5.36 -15.88
C THR A 175 16.57 5.89 -16.29
N GLY A 176 17.25 5.25 -17.25
CA GLY A 176 18.62 5.64 -17.69
C GLY A 176 19.72 5.35 -16.65
N ILE A 177 19.45 4.53 -15.66
CA ILE A 177 20.43 4.00 -14.73
C ILE A 177 21.00 2.72 -15.36
N GLU A 178 22.30 2.75 -15.74
CA GLU A 178 23.04 1.59 -16.25
C GLU A 178 23.47 0.66 -15.14
#